data_bf48c418312db76ee1709d0f4e21f894
#
_entry.id   bf48c418312db76ee1709d0f4e21f894
#
_cell.length_a   1.000
_cell.length_b   1.000
_cell.length_c   1.000
_cell.angle_alpha   90.00
_cell.angle_beta   90.00
_cell.angle_gamma   90.00
#
_symmetry.space_group_name_H-M   'P 1'
#
loop_
_entity.id
_entity.type
_entity.pdbx_description
1 polymer ?
#
loop_
_entity_poly.entity_id
_entity_poly.type
_entity_poly.pdbx_seq_one_letter_code
_entity_poly.pdbx_strand_id
1 'polypeptide(L)'
;CTAPGQDHWHHYWAHLDGAGVANLAEVLQPQGRLSPVTVSRLEMQPLFESLAAEWEHGTAAQIEICLALHRMLALMARQMLAGDESRSNRTLIEQAAEYIRQHYAEPLSLDSLLAQTPVSKSWFLRLFRQYMGTTPYNFLLSTRITRAKELLVLTDFSVCEIAHQVGFGDESNFSTRFTAMVGQSPQQYRKSAMKPAEN
;
A
#
# COMPACT_ATOMS: atom_id res chain seq x y z
N CYS A 1 -11.36 16.21 23.37
CA CYS A 1 -10.66 15.31 24.32
C CYS A 1 -9.18 15.36 24.01
N THR A 2 -8.37 15.92 24.90
CA THR A 2 -6.90 15.97 24.82
C THR A 2 -6.32 14.63 25.27
N ALA A 3 -5.37 14.10 24.51
CA ALA A 3 -4.60 12.94 24.95
C ALA A 3 -3.71 13.32 26.16
N PRO A 4 -3.52 12.44 27.14
CA PRO A 4 -2.68 12.73 28.31
C PRO A 4 -1.23 12.95 27.85
N GLY A 5 -0.67 14.14 28.14
CA GLY A 5 0.73 14.48 27.85
C GLY A 5 0.95 15.56 26.77
N GLN A 6 -0.11 16.14 26.19
CA GLN A 6 0.01 17.32 25.30
C GLN A 6 -0.52 18.56 26.00
N ASP A 7 0.37 19.52 26.27
CA ASP A 7 0.06 20.66 27.11
C ASP A 7 -0.91 21.68 26.49
N HIS A 8 -1.00 21.82 25.16
CA HIS A 8 -1.95 22.72 24.50
C HIS A 8 -2.25 22.32 23.05
N TRP A 9 -3.53 22.40 22.67
CA TRP A 9 -3.98 22.36 21.28
C TRP A 9 -4.02 23.78 20.72
N HIS A 10 -3.27 24.05 19.66
CA HIS A 10 -3.38 25.27 18.89
C HIS A 10 -4.33 25.04 17.70
N HIS A 11 -5.42 25.82 17.65
CA HIS A 11 -6.37 25.82 16.55
C HIS A 11 -6.25 27.13 15.78
N TYR A 12 -6.10 27.00 14.48
CA TYR A 12 -6.27 28.11 13.55
C TYR A 12 -7.49 27.78 12.68
N TRP A 13 -8.35 28.75 12.47
CA TRP A 13 -9.48 28.61 11.56
C TRP A 13 -9.55 29.88 10.69
N ALA A 14 -9.96 29.71 9.43
CA ALA A 14 -10.19 30.81 8.50
C ALA A 14 -11.46 30.52 7.71
N HIS A 15 -12.29 31.54 7.52
CA HIS A 15 -13.41 31.50 6.60
C HIS A 15 -12.98 32.17 5.29
N LEU A 16 -13.10 31.45 4.19
CA LEU A 16 -12.69 31.88 2.87
C LEU A 16 -13.91 31.91 1.96
N ASP A 17 -14.10 33.03 1.27
CA ASP A 17 -15.20 33.24 0.32
C ASP A 17 -14.68 33.80 -1.00
N GLY A 18 -15.40 33.56 -2.10
CA GLY A 18 -15.11 34.09 -3.43
C GLY A 18 -15.00 33.03 -4.52
N ALA A 19 -15.03 33.49 -5.78
CA ALA A 19 -15.03 32.61 -6.96
C ALA A 19 -13.79 31.69 -7.04
N GLY A 20 -12.64 32.13 -6.60
CA GLY A 20 -11.41 31.31 -6.56
C GLY A 20 -11.47 30.19 -5.54
N VAL A 21 -12.21 30.38 -4.44
CA VAL A 21 -12.40 29.38 -3.39
C VAL A 21 -13.39 28.29 -3.87
N ALA A 22 -14.41 28.65 -4.62
CA ALA A 22 -15.37 27.69 -5.17
C ALA A 22 -14.69 26.70 -6.12
N ASN A 23 -13.86 27.16 -7.04
CA ASN A 23 -13.09 26.29 -7.95
C ASN A 23 -12.12 25.39 -7.19
N LEU A 24 -11.53 25.88 -6.12
CA LEU A 24 -10.61 25.11 -5.31
C LEU A 24 -11.33 24.08 -4.44
N ALA A 25 -12.53 24.40 -3.94
CA ALA A 25 -13.38 23.46 -3.21
C ALA A 25 -13.79 22.28 -4.10
N GLU A 26 -14.05 22.48 -5.39
CA GLU A 26 -14.27 21.40 -6.36
C GLU A 26 -13.06 20.48 -6.50
N VAL A 27 -11.85 21.04 -6.56
CA VAL A 27 -10.60 20.27 -6.64
C VAL A 27 -10.33 19.50 -5.33
N LEU A 28 -10.63 20.11 -4.19
CA LEU A 28 -10.42 19.51 -2.86
C LEU A 28 -11.54 18.54 -2.43
N GLN A 29 -12.68 18.55 -3.13
CA GLN A 29 -13.84 17.69 -2.82
C GLN A 29 -14.32 16.89 -4.04
N PRO A 30 -13.50 16.05 -4.68
CA PRO A 30 -13.88 15.39 -5.93
C PRO A 30 -15.10 14.47 -5.82
N GLN A 31 -15.67 14.26 -4.63
CA GLN A 31 -16.88 13.46 -4.40
C GLN A 31 -17.79 14.06 -3.31
N GLY A 32 -17.69 15.38 -3.04
CA GLY A 32 -18.50 16.04 -2.01
C GLY A 32 -18.19 15.64 -0.57
N ARG A 33 -17.08 14.96 -0.32
CA ARG A 33 -16.60 14.58 1.02
C ARG A 33 -15.27 15.25 1.32
N LEU A 34 -15.24 16.01 2.41
CA LEU A 34 -14.00 16.51 3.00
C LEU A 34 -13.25 15.34 3.68
N SER A 35 -12.09 15.02 3.16
CA SER A 35 -11.18 14.10 3.87
C SER A 35 -10.21 14.93 4.74
N PRO A 36 -9.96 14.52 5.99
CA PRO A 36 -8.95 15.18 6.81
C PRO A 36 -7.58 15.06 6.14
N VAL A 37 -6.90 16.18 6.00
CA VAL A 37 -5.56 16.26 5.41
C VAL A 37 -4.57 16.58 6.50
N THR A 38 -3.54 15.77 6.66
CA THR A 38 -2.43 16.04 7.55
C THR A 38 -1.32 16.72 6.78
N VAL A 39 -1.03 17.97 7.11
CA VAL A 39 0.07 18.75 6.51
C VAL A 39 1.18 18.91 7.54
N SER A 40 2.43 18.98 7.07
CA SER A 40 3.57 19.24 7.94
C SER A 40 3.43 20.57 8.69
N ARG A 41 3.56 20.51 10.01
CA ARG A 41 3.54 21.71 10.86
C ARG A 41 4.62 22.72 10.45
N LEU A 42 5.81 22.23 10.06
CA LEU A 42 6.94 23.08 9.66
C LEU A 42 6.63 23.89 8.39
N GLU A 43 5.78 23.37 7.50
CA GLU A 43 5.39 24.07 6.27
C GLU A 43 4.17 24.96 6.50
N MET A 44 3.24 24.57 7.35
CA MET A 44 1.96 25.26 7.53
C MET A 44 2.04 26.40 8.56
N GLN A 45 2.76 26.21 9.66
CA GLN A 45 2.84 27.18 10.75
C GLN A 45 3.36 28.57 10.30
N PRO A 46 4.45 28.70 9.50
CA PRO A 46 4.93 30.01 9.02
C PRO A 46 3.90 30.74 8.18
N LEU A 47 3.05 30.03 7.44
CA LEU A 47 1.99 30.65 6.63
C LEU A 47 0.87 31.23 7.51
N PHE A 48 0.50 30.55 8.58
CA PHE A 48 -0.45 31.10 9.56
C PHE A 48 0.13 32.29 10.31
N GLU A 49 1.40 32.27 10.70
CA GLU A 49 2.08 33.36 11.37
C GLU A 49 2.18 34.59 10.45
N SER A 50 2.49 34.42 9.16
CA SER A 50 2.46 35.47 8.16
C SER A 50 1.07 36.06 8.00
N LEU A 51 0.01 35.23 7.89
CA LEU A 51 -1.36 35.70 7.83
C LEU A 51 -1.75 36.56 9.05
N ALA A 52 -1.36 36.14 10.24
CA ALA A 52 -1.65 36.84 11.48
C ALA A 52 -0.92 38.20 11.57
N ALA A 53 0.32 38.25 11.11
CA ALA A 53 1.14 39.46 11.12
C ALA A 53 0.64 40.54 10.13
N GLU A 54 0.19 40.08 8.94
CA GLU A 54 -0.22 41.00 7.87
C GLU A 54 -1.68 41.49 8.00
N TRP A 55 -2.48 40.89 8.87
CA TRP A 55 -3.92 41.22 9.03
C TRP A 55 -4.15 42.69 9.40
N GLU A 56 -3.18 43.38 10.05
CA GLU A 56 -3.29 44.76 10.52
C GLU A 56 -2.74 45.80 9.54
N HIS A 57 -2.15 45.46 8.39
CA HIS A 57 -1.32 46.36 7.57
C HIS A 57 -1.94 46.89 6.26
N GLY A 58 -3.25 46.83 6.07
CA GLY A 58 -3.94 47.53 4.97
C GLY A 58 -3.83 46.85 3.58
N THR A 59 -3.99 47.62 2.49
CA THR A 59 -4.20 47.06 1.13
C THR A 59 -2.98 46.32 0.56
N ALA A 60 -1.76 46.71 0.91
CA ALA A 60 -0.55 45.96 0.47
C ALA A 60 -0.48 44.57 1.09
N ALA A 61 -0.93 44.42 2.33
CA ALA A 61 -1.02 43.16 3.03
C ALA A 61 -2.04 42.22 2.41
N GLN A 62 -3.06 42.68 1.70
CA GLN A 62 -4.04 41.83 1.03
C GLN A 62 -3.40 40.92 -0.01
N ILE A 63 -2.37 41.38 -0.71
CA ILE A 63 -1.66 40.54 -1.69
C ILE A 63 -0.87 39.44 -0.97
N GLU A 64 -0.16 39.76 0.10
CA GLU A 64 0.60 38.78 0.90
C GLU A 64 -0.31 37.77 1.58
N ILE A 65 -1.43 38.19 2.13
CA ILE A 65 -2.48 37.35 2.69
C ILE A 65 -3.00 36.37 1.61
N CYS A 66 -3.30 36.88 0.41
CA CYS A 66 -3.78 36.07 -0.70
C CYS A 66 -2.73 35.03 -1.14
N LEU A 67 -1.47 35.38 -1.22
CA LEU A 67 -0.36 34.51 -1.54
C LEU A 67 -0.17 33.39 -0.47
N ALA A 68 -0.23 33.78 0.81
CA ALA A 68 -0.14 32.82 1.91
C ALA A 68 -1.29 31.81 1.88
N LEU A 69 -2.53 32.29 1.66
CA LEU A 69 -3.70 31.41 1.51
C LEU A 69 -3.56 30.46 0.32
N HIS A 70 -3.13 30.94 -0.85
CA HIS A 70 -2.90 30.09 -2.01
C HIS A 70 -1.84 29.03 -1.76
N ARG A 71 -0.75 29.35 -1.05
CA ARG A 71 0.28 28.38 -0.65
C ARG A 71 -0.28 27.31 0.30
N MET A 72 -1.07 27.71 1.29
CA MET A 72 -1.72 26.77 2.21
C MET A 72 -2.63 25.79 1.46
N LEU A 73 -3.46 26.30 0.57
CA LEU A 73 -4.38 25.50 -0.24
C LEU A 73 -3.62 24.58 -1.21
N ALA A 74 -2.54 25.05 -1.80
CA ALA A 74 -1.67 24.23 -2.65
C ALA A 74 -0.99 23.09 -1.88
N LEU A 75 -0.55 23.33 -0.64
CA LEU A 75 -0.01 22.28 0.24
C LEU A 75 -1.07 21.24 0.59
N MET A 76 -2.27 21.65 0.94
CA MET A 76 -3.38 20.76 1.22
C MET A 76 -3.74 19.91 -0.01
N ALA A 77 -3.90 20.53 -1.19
CA ALA A 77 -4.19 19.85 -2.44
C ALA A 77 -3.11 18.80 -2.79
N ARG A 78 -1.83 19.15 -2.65
CA ARG A 78 -0.72 18.21 -2.87
C ARG A 78 -0.81 16.99 -1.95
N GLN A 79 -1.14 17.18 -0.68
CA GLN A 79 -1.27 16.07 0.27
C GLN A 79 -2.50 15.21 -0.02
N MET A 80 -3.61 15.82 -0.45
CA MET A 80 -4.80 15.06 -0.85
C MET A 80 -4.51 14.20 -2.08
N LEU A 81 -3.90 14.76 -3.12
CA LEU A 81 -3.52 14.04 -4.32
C LEU A 81 -2.51 12.93 -4.03
N ALA A 82 -1.49 13.21 -3.20
CA ALA A 82 -0.52 12.20 -2.77
C ALA A 82 -1.17 11.07 -1.95
N GLY A 83 -2.16 11.40 -1.12
CA GLY A 83 -2.94 10.43 -0.35
C GLY A 83 -3.78 9.50 -1.24
N ASP A 84 -4.43 10.05 -2.25
CA ASP A 84 -5.22 9.30 -3.23
C ASP A 84 -4.33 8.38 -4.10
N GLU A 85 -3.22 8.89 -4.55
CA GLU A 85 -2.25 8.12 -5.32
C GLU A 85 -1.67 6.95 -4.50
N SER A 86 -1.33 7.18 -3.24
CA SER A 86 -0.85 6.14 -2.34
C SER A 86 -1.92 5.07 -2.06
N ARG A 87 -3.18 5.45 -1.88
CA ARG A 87 -4.31 4.52 -1.72
C ARG A 87 -4.55 3.71 -2.98
N SER A 88 -4.57 4.36 -4.14
CA SER A 88 -4.73 3.71 -5.43
C SER A 88 -3.64 2.69 -5.71
N ASN A 89 -2.38 3.06 -5.44
CA ASN A 89 -1.22 2.19 -5.58
C ASN A 89 -1.29 0.97 -4.66
N ARG A 90 -1.69 1.18 -3.42
CA ARG A 90 -1.89 0.10 -2.44
C ARG A 90 -2.97 -0.87 -2.90
N THR A 91 -4.13 -0.35 -3.29
CA THR A 91 -5.26 -1.17 -3.78
C THR A 91 -4.85 -2.00 -4.99
N LEU A 92 -4.13 -1.43 -5.94
CA LEU A 92 -3.61 -2.14 -7.12
C LEU A 92 -2.71 -3.31 -6.72
N ILE A 93 -1.81 -3.11 -5.77
CA ILE A 93 -0.89 -4.17 -5.32
C ILE A 93 -1.63 -5.25 -4.51
N GLU A 94 -2.60 -4.86 -3.67
CA GLU A 94 -3.44 -5.80 -2.93
C GLU A 94 -4.28 -6.67 -3.87
N GLN A 95 -4.84 -6.10 -4.93
CA GLN A 95 -5.56 -6.85 -5.96
C GLN A 95 -4.64 -7.82 -6.71
N ALA A 96 -3.43 -7.40 -7.08
CA ALA A 96 -2.45 -8.27 -7.71
C ALA A 96 -2.01 -9.43 -6.79
N ALA A 97 -1.82 -9.17 -5.50
CA ALA A 97 -1.49 -10.21 -4.52
C ALA A 97 -2.65 -11.19 -4.32
N GLU A 98 -3.89 -10.70 -4.32
CA GLU A 98 -5.07 -11.56 -4.24
C GLU A 98 -5.24 -12.42 -5.49
N TYR A 99 -5.03 -11.85 -6.67
CA TYR A 99 -5.01 -12.60 -7.92
C TYR A 99 -3.98 -13.74 -7.89
N ILE A 100 -2.77 -13.48 -7.40
CA ILE A 100 -1.74 -14.52 -7.22
C ILE A 100 -2.23 -15.62 -6.26
N ARG A 101 -2.90 -15.27 -5.16
CA ARG A 101 -3.44 -16.28 -4.21
C ARG A 101 -4.54 -17.14 -4.80
N GLN A 102 -5.35 -16.59 -5.69
CA GLN A 102 -6.44 -17.32 -6.33
C GLN A 102 -5.97 -18.21 -7.48
N HIS A 103 -4.92 -17.77 -8.20
CA HIS A 103 -4.42 -18.44 -9.42
C HIS A 103 -3.03 -19.05 -9.25
N TYR A 104 -2.57 -19.32 -8.02
CA TYR A 104 -1.21 -19.77 -7.75
C TYR A 104 -0.85 -21.08 -8.46
N ALA A 105 -1.81 -21.96 -8.72
CA ALA A 105 -1.61 -23.24 -9.40
C ALA A 105 -1.42 -23.11 -10.92
N GLU A 106 -1.78 -21.96 -11.48
CA GLU A 106 -1.69 -21.71 -12.91
C GLU A 106 -0.29 -21.20 -13.31
N PRO A 107 0.07 -21.28 -14.61
CA PRO A 107 1.31 -20.68 -15.11
C PRO A 107 1.21 -19.15 -15.14
N LEU A 108 1.45 -18.53 -14.00
CA LEU A 108 1.45 -17.08 -13.86
C LEU A 108 2.78 -16.49 -14.31
N SER A 109 2.71 -15.51 -15.21
CA SER A 109 3.82 -14.66 -15.62
C SER A 109 3.66 -13.24 -15.09
N LEU A 110 4.77 -12.50 -14.98
CA LEU A 110 4.70 -11.08 -14.63
C LEU A 110 3.93 -10.28 -15.68
N ASP A 111 4.05 -10.66 -16.95
CA ASP A 111 3.37 -9.99 -18.06
C ASP A 111 1.84 -10.21 -17.99
N SER A 112 1.39 -11.39 -17.53
CA SER A 112 -0.05 -11.63 -17.28
C SER A 112 -0.61 -10.79 -16.13
N LEU A 113 0.18 -10.55 -15.08
CA LEU A 113 -0.21 -9.65 -13.99
C LEU A 113 -0.26 -8.18 -14.44
N LEU A 114 0.61 -7.78 -15.37
CA LEU A 114 0.67 -6.42 -15.89
C LEU A 114 -0.35 -6.13 -16.98
N ALA A 115 -0.86 -7.14 -17.67
CA ALA A 115 -1.78 -6.97 -18.81
C ALA A 115 -3.05 -6.18 -18.45
N GLN A 116 -3.44 -6.16 -17.19
CA GLN A 116 -4.62 -5.45 -16.69
C GLN A 116 -4.27 -4.14 -15.94
N THR A 117 -3.00 -3.72 -15.94
CA THR A 117 -2.56 -2.55 -15.18
C THR A 117 -1.92 -1.52 -16.10
N PRO A 118 -2.27 -0.22 -15.97
CA PRO A 118 -1.72 0.85 -16.80
C PRO A 118 -0.34 1.32 -16.34
N VAL A 119 0.48 0.41 -15.79
CA VAL A 119 1.74 0.80 -15.13
C VAL A 119 2.95 0.08 -15.74
N SER A 120 4.12 0.72 -15.69
CA SER A 120 5.35 0.10 -16.15
C SER A 120 5.80 -1.05 -15.25
N LYS A 121 6.47 -2.06 -15.82
CA LYS A 121 7.02 -3.22 -15.11
C LYS A 121 7.91 -2.83 -13.93
N SER A 122 8.81 -1.89 -14.14
CA SER A 122 9.75 -1.43 -13.11
C SER A 122 9.03 -0.77 -11.93
N TRP A 123 8.01 0.02 -12.24
CA TRP A 123 7.19 0.70 -11.24
C TRP A 123 6.34 -0.29 -10.42
N PHE A 124 5.70 -1.25 -11.09
CA PHE A 124 4.95 -2.32 -10.43
C PHE A 124 5.82 -3.15 -9.47
N LEU A 125 7.00 -3.59 -9.92
CA LEU A 125 7.93 -4.35 -9.07
C LEU A 125 8.38 -3.57 -7.84
N ARG A 126 8.63 -2.27 -7.99
CA ARG A 126 8.99 -1.38 -6.87
C ARG A 126 7.84 -1.29 -5.86
N LEU A 127 6.61 -1.03 -6.33
CA LEU A 127 5.45 -0.93 -5.47
C LEU A 127 5.11 -2.26 -4.79
N PHE A 128 5.16 -3.36 -5.54
CA PHE A 128 4.89 -4.68 -4.98
C PHE A 128 5.86 -4.99 -3.83
N ARG A 129 7.15 -4.67 -4.01
CA ARG A 129 8.13 -4.81 -2.93
C ARG A 129 7.87 -3.86 -1.76
N GLN A 130 7.44 -2.64 -2.03
CA GLN A 130 7.12 -1.65 -1.00
C GLN A 130 5.94 -2.09 -0.12
N TYR A 131 4.87 -2.61 -0.71
CA TYR A 131 3.64 -2.95 0.01
C TYR A 131 3.60 -4.39 0.52
N MET A 132 4.22 -5.35 -0.20
CA MET A 132 4.22 -6.78 0.16
C MET A 132 5.55 -7.27 0.76
N GLY A 133 6.57 -6.41 0.83
CA GLY A 133 7.90 -6.76 1.37
C GLY A 133 8.72 -7.71 0.50
N THR A 134 8.18 -8.15 -0.66
CA THR A 134 8.83 -9.16 -1.51
C THR A 134 8.51 -8.92 -2.99
N THR A 135 9.10 -9.71 -3.89
CA THR A 135 8.76 -9.66 -5.32
C THR A 135 7.51 -10.49 -5.62
N PRO A 136 6.75 -10.18 -6.73
CA PRO A 136 5.61 -11.00 -7.15
C PRO A 136 5.96 -12.48 -7.34
N TYR A 137 7.13 -12.77 -7.89
CA TYR A 137 7.61 -14.14 -8.07
C TYR A 137 7.82 -14.87 -6.73
N ASN A 138 8.51 -14.24 -5.78
CA ASN A 138 8.72 -14.83 -4.46
C ASN A 138 7.41 -14.95 -3.67
N PHE A 139 6.48 -14.02 -3.87
CA PHE A 139 5.15 -14.10 -3.29
C PHE A 139 4.36 -15.30 -3.84
N LEU A 140 4.37 -15.52 -5.16
CA LEU A 140 3.80 -16.71 -5.79
C LEU A 140 4.44 -18.00 -5.26
N LEU A 141 5.77 -18.02 -5.21
CA LEU A 141 6.52 -19.18 -4.72
C LEU A 141 6.17 -19.51 -3.27
N SER A 142 6.12 -18.51 -2.39
CA SER A 142 5.74 -18.69 -0.98
C SER A 142 4.28 -19.19 -0.84
N THR A 143 3.37 -18.70 -1.67
CA THR A 143 1.98 -19.14 -1.70
C THR A 143 1.90 -20.63 -2.10
N ARG A 144 2.60 -21.04 -3.15
CA ARG A 144 2.68 -22.45 -3.60
C ARG A 144 3.23 -23.37 -2.51
N ILE A 145 4.32 -22.96 -1.86
CA ILE A 145 4.94 -23.76 -0.78
C ILE A 145 4.02 -23.85 0.44
N THR A 146 3.31 -22.79 0.79
CA THR A 146 2.34 -22.82 1.89
C THR A 146 1.21 -23.81 1.59
N ARG A 147 0.66 -23.80 0.38
CA ARG A 147 -0.36 -24.77 -0.04
C ARG A 147 0.18 -26.21 -0.11
N ALA A 148 1.43 -26.39 -0.55
CA ALA A 148 2.08 -27.69 -0.55
C ALA A 148 2.22 -28.26 0.87
N LYS A 149 2.56 -27.44 1.86
CA LYS A 149 2.62 -27.87 3.28
C LYS A 149 1.28 -28.40 3.77
N GLU A 150 0.19 -27.71 3.44
CA GLU A 150 -1.17 -28.14 3.79
C GLU A 150 -1.50 -29.49 3.16
N LEU A 151 -1.25 -29.65 1.86
CA LEU A 151 -1.50 -30.91 1.14
C LEU A 151 -0.64 -32.08 1.65
N LEU A 152 0.63 -31.81 1.97
CA LEU A 152 1.54 -32.83 2.53
C LEU A 152 1.04 -33.40 3.87
N VAL A 153 0.33 -32.60 4.66
CA VAL A 153 -0.19 -33.00 5.98
C VAL A 153 -1.59 -33.60 5.87
N LEU A 154 -2.43 -33.04 5.00
CA LEU A 154 -3.85 -33.34 4.96
C LEU A 154 -4.22 -34.47 3.96
N THR A 155 -3.29 -34.86 3.07
CA THR A 155 -3.58 -35.83 2.00
C THR A 155 -2.48 -36.88 1.85
N ASP A 156 -2.84 -37.99 1.24
CA ASP A 156 -1.91 -39.06 0.86
C ASP A 156 -1.33 -38.90 -0.56
N PHE A 157 -1.54 -37.77 -1.21
CA PHE A 157 -1.00 -37.53 -2.54
C PHE A 157 0.54 -37.67 -2.56
N SER A 158 1.06 -38.21 -3.63
CA SER A 158 2.51 -38.30 -3.86
C SER A 158 3.12 -36.90 -3.95
N VAL A 159 4.42 -36.78 -3.72
CA VAL A 159 5.14 -35.52 -3.84
C VAL A 159 5.03 -34.93 -5.25
N CYS A 160 5.02 -35.84 -6.26
CA CYS A 160 4.83 -35.45 -7.66
C CYS A 160 3.44 -34.87 -7.91
N GLU A 161 2.38 -35.50 -7.42
CA GLU A 161 1.01 -34.97 -7.55
C GLU A 161 0.86 -33.63 -6.87
N ILE A 162 1.40 -33.46 -5.66
CA ILE A 162 1.37 -32.17 -4.94
C ILE A 162 2.12 -31.10 -5.73
N ALA A 163 3.30 -31.40 -6.29
CA ALA A 163 4.05 -30.47 -7.11
C ALA A 163 3.19 -29.92 -8.26
N HIS A 164 2.51 -30.79 -8.99
CA HIS A 164 1.63 -30.39 -10.09
C HIS A 164 0.41 -29.60 -9.60
N GLN A 165 -0.24 -30.02 -8.51
CA GLN A 165 -1.41 -29.33 -7.95
C GLN A 165 -1.09 -27.90 -7.48
N VAL A 166 0.12 -27.66 -7.00
CA VAL A 166 0.51 -26.30 -6.57
C VAL A 166 1.22 -25.50 -7.68
N GLY A 167 1.22 -26.00 -8.92
CA GLY A 167 1.64 -25.27 -10.11
C GLY A 167 3.13 -25.36 -10.45
N PHE A 168 3.86 -26.38 -9.97
CA PHE A 168 5.21 -26.67 -10.44
C PHE A 168 5.15 -27.61 -11.66
N GLY A 169 6.04 -27.37 -12.63
CA GLY A 169 6.12 -28.20 -13.83
C GLY A 169 6.72 -29.58 -13.61
N ASP A 170 7.53 -29.73 -12.55
CA ASP A 170 8.18 -31.01 -12.20
C ASP A 170 8.47 -31.10 -10.69
N GLU A 171 8.61 -32.36 -10.21
CA GLU A 171 8.88 -32.68 -8.81
C GLU A 171 10.27 -32.21 -8.34
N SER A 172 11.27 -32.24 -9.23
CA SER A 172 12.64 -31.88 -8.87
C SER A 172 12.76 -30.39 -8.52
N ASN A 173 12.20 -29.51 -9.36
CA ASN A 173 12.15 -28.08 -9.11
C ASN A 173 11.33 -27.77 -7.83
N PHE A 174 10.18 -28.42 -7.67
CA PHE A 174 9.39 -28.31 -6.45
C PHE A 174 10.19 -28.68 -5.20
N SER A 175 10.79 -29.87 -5.17
CA SER A 175 11.54 -30.38 -4.01
C SER A 175 12.72 -29.48 -3.66
N THR A 176 13.42 -28.96 -4.66
CA THR A 176 14.53 -28.01 -4.48
C THR A 176 14.03 -26.71 -3.85
N ARG A 177 12.95 -26.11 -4.39
CA ARG A 177 12.39 -24.86 -3.87
C ARG A 177 11.78 -25.03 -2.47
N PHE A 178 11.06 -26.14 -2.26
CA PHE A 178 10.50 -26.48 -0.96
C PHE A 178 11.59 -26.61 0.10
N THR A 179 12.64 -27.38 -0.19
CA THR A 179 13.76 -27.57 0.75
C THR A 179 14.47 -26.26 1.06
N ALA A 180 14.71 -25.42 0.05
CA ALA A 180 15.34 -24.10 0.24
C ALA A 180 14.52 -23.17 1.15
N MET A 181 13.18 -23.25 1.09
CA MET A 181 12.30 -22.38 1.87
C MET A 181 11.90 -22.94 3.23
N VAL A 182 11.86 -24.26 3.38
CA VAL A 182 11.35 -24.95 4.58
C VAL A 182 12.48 -25.56 5.43
N GLY A 183 13.65 -25.74 4.83
CA GLY A 183 14.81 -26.34 5.52
C GLY A 183 14.82 -27.88 5.51
N GLN A 184 13.78 -28.54 4.99
CA GLN A 184 13.70 -29.99 4.89
C GLN A 184 12.93 -30.41 3.64
N SER A 185 13.17 -31.65 3.15
CA SER A 185 12.50 -32.13 1.96
C SER A 185 10.98 -32.33 2.19
N PRO A 186 10.16 -32.31 1.12
CA PRO A 186 8.71 -32.57 1.23
C PRO A 186 8.37 -33.87 1.96
N GLN A 187 9.11 -34.98 1.68
CA GLN A 187 8.91 -36.25 2.36
C GLN A 187 9.27 -36.21 3.85
N GLN A 188 10.36 -35.51 4.20
CA GLN A 188 10.75 -35.32 5.60
C GLN A 188 9.71 -34.46 6.34
N TYR A 189 9.20 -33.41 5.69
CA TYR A 189 8.15 -32.55 6.23
C TYR A 189 6.89 -33.36 6.55
N ARG A 190 6.42 -34.20 5.62
CA ARG A 190 5.28 -35.12 5.83
C ARG A 190 5.50 -36.01 7.03
N LYS A 191 6.66 -36.68 7.10
CA LYS A 191 6.99 -37.59 8.20
C LYS A 191 7.06 -36.86 9.56
N SER A 192 7.60 -35.66 9.60
CA SER A 192 7.70 -34.88 10.85
C SER A 192 6.35 -34.36 11.33
N ALA A 193 5.45 -34.00 10.41
CA ALA A 193 4.11 -33.53 10.73
C ALA A 193 3.16 -34.65 11.18
N MET A 194 3.42 -35.89 10.75
CA MET A 194 2.62 -37.10 11.13
C MET A 194 3.10 -37.74 12.45
N LYS A 195 4.27 -37.36 12.98
CA LYS A 195 4.67 -37.85 14.31
C LYS A 195 3.87 -37.07 15.37
N PRO A 196 3.06 -37.80 16.22
CA PRO A 196 2.49 -37.20 17.39
C PRO A 196 3.64 -36.65 18.27
N ALA A 197 3.43 -35.49 18.91
CA ALA A 197 4.37 -34.98 19.88
C ALA A 197 4.47 -36.04 21.00
N GLU A 198 5.60 -36.76 21.04
CA GLU A 198 5.94 -37.59 22.19
C GLU A 198 6.19 -36.61 23.34
N ASN A 199 5.25 -36.61 24.26
CA ASN A 199 5.32 -35.96 25.56
C ASN A 199 6.32 -36.69 26.45
#